data_93829e174996df49ccf25855cda64ee3
#
_entry.id   93829e174996df49ccf25855cda64ee3
#
_cell.length_a   1.000
_cell.length_b   1.000
_cell.length_c   1.000
_cell.angle_alpha   90.00
_cell.angle_beta   90.00
_cell.angle_gamma   90.00
#
_symmetry.space_group_name_H-M   'P 1'
#
loop_
_entity.id
_entity.type
_entity.pdbx_description
1 polymer ?
#
loop_
_entity_poly.entity_id
_entity_poly.type
_entity_poly.pdbx_seq_one_letter_code
_entity_poly.pdbx_strand_id
1 'polypeptide(L)'
;VLCTAMENGESFNAQSGEITVLVKAPLGIEYVINRDDMTGGSDDESDSAFRKRIIETFKIPLNGFNKSSIELEVKNIEDYNDCHIKQSSEAGKVDVIVSCTRELTSDDTSKIKSLFPQCELFGVDVQVKNASKTHYNVKALVTMNYIDDKDSIRQKIYDDLYEILTRNKIDYSITLDELRKAVLKYDSVDSVEITSDALLGDLINCDIDSYLLLDNLEVELYEK
;
A
#
# COMPACT_ATOMS: atom_id res chain seq x y z
N VAL A 1 24.36 -22.34 -15.51
CA VAL A 1 25.39 -21.40 -15.04
C VAL A 1 24.68 -20.36 -14.22
N LEU A 2 25.20 -20.04 -13.04
CA LEU A 2 24.70 -18.92 -12.23
C LEU A 2 25.22 -17.61 -12.81
N CYS A 3 24.34 -16.66 -13.07
CA CYS A 3 24.68 -15.34 -13.60
C CYS A 3 24.16 -14.25 -12.67
N THR A 4 24.90 -13.15 -12.59
CA THR A 4 24.53 -11.96 -11.82
C THR A 4 24.65 -10.75 -12.73
N ALA A 5 23.79 -9.77 -12.58
CA ALA A 5 23.90 -8.50 -13.32
C ALA A 5 25.21 -7.78 -12.93
N MET A 6 25.79 -7.05 -13.86
CA MET A 6 27.00 -6.27 -13.62
C MET A 6 26.74 -4.97 -12.86
N GLU A 7 25.53 -4.46 -12.94
CA GLU A 7 25.10 -3.21 -12.30
C GLU A 7 23.81 -3.44 -11.51
N ASN A 8 23.54 -2.57 -10.56
CA ASN A 8 22.31 -2.58 -9.78
C ASN A 8 21.22 -1.81 -10.53
N GLY A 9 19.97 -2.14 -10.27
CA GLY A 9 18.83 -1.43 -10.83
C GLY A 9 17.69 -2.36 -11.22
N GLU A 10 16.47 -1.86 -11.21
CA GLU A 10 15.28 -2.58 -11.64
C GLU A 10 15.34 -2.92 -13.14
N SER A 11 15.98 -2.06 -13.92
CA SER A 11 16.18 -2.24 -15.36
C SER A 11 17.04 -3.46 -15.74
N PHE A 12 17.72 -4.07 -14.77
CA PHE A 12 18.51 -5.30 -14.95
C PHE A 12 17.75 -6.58 -14.60
N ASN A 13 16.49 -6.48 -14.17
CA ASN A 13 15.61 -7.62 -14.11
C ASN A 13 15.24 -8.06 -15.53
N ALA A 14 15.10 -9.34 -15.75
CA ALA A 14 14.75 -9.90 -17.06
C ALA A 14 13.75 -11.02 -16.92
N GLN A 15 12.74 -11.06 -17.78
CA GLN A 15 11.77 -12.16 -17.83
C GLN A 15 12.40 -13.40 -18.45
N SER A 16 11.78 -14.55 -18.17
CA SER A 16 12.19 -15.82 -18.77
C SER A 16 12.23 -15.71 -20.31
N GLY A 17 13.35 -16.13 -20.90
CA GLY A 17 13.55 -16.12 -22.35
C GLY A 17 14.04 -14.79 -22.92
N GLU A 18 14.24 -13.74 -22.13
CA GLU A 18 14.61 -12.41 -22.63
C GLU A 18 16.11 -12.29 -22.91
N ILE A 19 16.94 -13.03 -22.16
CA ILE A 19 18.41 -13.03 -22.36
C ILE A 19 18.76 -14.05 -23.45
N THR A 20 19.01 -13.58 -24.65
CA THR A 20 19.25 -14.43 -25.82
C THR A 20 20.60 -14.19 -26.52
N VAL A 21 21.37 -13.18 -26.10
CA VAL A 21 22.61 -12.77 -26.77
C VAL A 21 23.82 -12.93 -25.86
N LEU A 22 24.88 -13.54 -26.39
CA LEU A 22 26.21 -13.60 -25.76
C LEU A 22 27.12 -12.55 -26.36
N VAL A 23 27.65 -11.62 -25.56
CA VAL A 23 28.62 -10.58 -26.03
C VAL A 23 29.94 -11.24 -26.42
N LYS A 24 30.36 -12.29 -25.74
CA LYS A 24 31.54 -13.13 -26.09
C LYS A 24 31.13 -14.59 -25.94
N ALA A 25 30.80 -15.24 -27.04
CA ALA A 25 30.48 -16.64 -27.05
C ALA A 25 31.77 -17.50 -26.90
N PRO A 26 31.85 -18.37 -25.87
CA PRO A 26 32.88 -19.40 -25.83
C PRO A 26 32.73 -20.39 -26.98
N LEU A 27 33.86 -20.98 -27.42
CA LEU A 27 33.83 -22.01 -28.45
C LEU A 27 32.86 -23.17 -28.09
N GLY A 28 31.94 -23.45 -29.00
CA GLY A 28 30.97 -24.53 -28.85
C GLY A 28 29.64 -24.17 -28.19
N ILE A 29 29.40 -22.89 -27.90
CA ILE A 29 28.10 -22.38 -27.43
C ILE A 29 27.41 -21.65 -28.58
N GLU A 30 26.24 -22.15 -28.99
CA GLU A 30 25.48 -21.61 -30.11
C GLU A 30 24.39 -20.63 -29.67
N TYR A 31 23.84 -20.81 -28.48
CA TYR A 31 22.80 -19.93 -27.93
C TYR A 31 22.82 -19.89 -26.41
N VAL A 32 22.21 -18.86 -25.83
CA VAL A 32 21.95 -18.69 -24.41
C VAL A 32 20.49 -18.31 -24.21
N ILE A 33 19.88 -18.75 -23.13
CA ILE A 33 18.55 -18.35 -22.72
C ILE A 33 18.43 -18.50 -21.19
N ASN A 34 17.83 -17.52 -20.54
CA ASN A 34 17.42 -17.67 -19.14
C ASN A 34 16.07 -18.42 -19.09
N ARG A 35 16.02 -19.50 -18.32
CA ARG A 35 14.79 -20.31 -18.19
C ARG A 35 13.80 -19.74 -17.20
N ASP A 36 14.30 -19.06 -16.18
CA ASP A 36 13.54 -18.47 -15.09
C ASP A 36 13.69 -16.95 -15.14
N ASP A 37 12.76 -16.24 -14.51
CA ASP A 37 12.84 -14.79 -14.36
C ASP A 37 14.06 -14.43 -13.51
N MET A 38 14.80 -13.43 -13.94
CA MET A 38 15.87 -12.83 -13.17
C MET A 38 15.31 -11.63 -12.40
N THR A 39 15.21 -11.78 -11.10
CA THR A 39 14.61 -10.80 -10.18
C THR A 39 15.61 -10.34 -9.12
N GLY A 40 15.26 -9.31 -8.36
CA GLY A 40 16.08 -8.79 -7.25
C GLY A 40 16.88 -7.54 -7.61
N GLY A 41 16.79 -7.06 -8.85
CA GLY A 41 17.27 -5.73 -9.21
C GLY A 41 16.32 -4.67 -8.64
N SER A 42 16.86 -3.70 -7.92
CA SER A 42 16.13 -2.53 -7.43
C SER A 42 16.95 -1.27 -7.66
N ASP A 43 16.26 -0.19 -7.93
CA ASP A 43 16.90 1.12 -8.07
C ASP A 43 17.33 1.67 -6.70
N ASP A 44 18.20 2.66 -6.73
CA ASP A 44 18.64 3.33 -5.51
C ASP A 44 17.46 4.00 -4.81
N GLU A 45 17.44 3.88 -3.48
CA GLU A 45 16.43 4.50 -2.65
C GLU A 45 16.41 6.01 -2.85
N SER A 46 15.24 6.60 -3.11
CA SER A 46 15.12 8.05 -3.21
C SER A 46 15.38 8.74 -1.85
N ASP A 47 15.85 10.00 -1.88
CA ASP A 47 16.08 10.81 -0.68
C ASP A 47 14.82 10.92 0.20
N SER A 48 13.64 10.94 -0.40
CA SER A 48 12.37 11.00 0.32
C SER A 48 12.07 9.68 1.03
N ALA A 49 12.30 8.53 0.39
CA ALA A 49 12.15 7.20 0.98
C ALA A 49 13.18 6.99 2.09
N PHE A 50 14.43 7.39 1.86
CA PHE A 50 15.49 7.31 2.85
C PHE A 50 15.19 8.14 4.11
N ARG A 51 14.72 9.38 3.95
CA ARG A 51 14.28 10.21 5.08
C ARG A 51 13.13 9.57 5.86
N LYS A 52 12.15 9.02 5.14
CA LYS A 52 11.01 8.33 5.78
C LYS A 52 11.51 7.13 6.59
N ARG A 53 12.38 6.31 6.04
CA ARG A 53 12.98 5.15 6.71
C ARG A 53 13.80 5.56 7.95
N ILE A 54 14.58 6.64 7.87
CA ILE A 54 15.31 7.18 9.02
C ILE A 54 14.31 7.58 10.12
N ILE A 55 13.29 8.36 9.80
CA ILE A 55 12.27 8.81 10.78
C ILE A 55 11.57 7.62 11.42
N GLU A 56 11.23 6.60 10.65
CA GLU A 56 10.61 5.37 11.14
C GLU A 56 11.56 4.60 12.07
N THR A 57 12.84 4.50 11.73
CA THR A 57 13.86 3.86 12.58
C THR A 57 14.01 4.56 13.93
N PHE A 58 13.94 5.90 13.98
CA PHE A 58 13.98 6.63 15.24
C PHE A 58 12.75 6.44 16.13
N LYS A 59 11.63 5.99 15.58
CA LYS A 59 10.45 5.63 16.38
C LYS A 59 10.61 4.29 17.10
N ILE A 60 11.57 3.47 16.68
CA ILE A 60 11.88 2.19 17.31
C ILE A 60 12.91 2.45 18.44
N PRO A 61 12.56 2.27 19.72
CA PRO A 61 13.54 2.42 20.79
C PRO A 61 14.60 1.33 20.67
N LEU A 62 15.86 1.72 20.81
CA LEU A 62 17.05 0.87 20.68
C LEU A 62 17.04 -0.37 21.62
N ASN A 63 16.26 -0.36 22.69
CA ASN A 63 16.18 -1.42 23.69
C ASN A 63 14.74 -1.66 24.19
N GLY A 64 13.72 -1.41 23.41
CA GLY A 64 12.34 -1.48 23.90
C GLY A 64 11.37 -2.08 22.90
N PHE A 65 10.58 -3.01 23.44
CA PHE A 65 9.38 -3.54 22.80
C PHE A 65 8.25 -2.51 22.94
N ASN A 66 7.84 -1.88 21.88
CA ASN A 66 6.72 -0.95 21.89
C ASN A 66 5.72 -1.21 20.77
N LYS A 67 4.54 -0.64 20.90
CA LYS A 67 3.45 -0.74 19.94
C LYS A 67 3.93 -0.43 18.50
N SER A 68 4.64 0.67 18.30
CA SER A 68 5.07 1.13 16.97
C SER A 68 6.08 0.20 16.31
N SER A 69 6.98 -0.45 17.10
CA SER A 69 7.94 -1.40 16.53
C SER A 69 7.24 -2.66 16.02
N ILE A 70 6.25 -3.14 16.76
CA ILE A 70 5.47 -4.33 16.33
C ILE A 70 4.62 -4.01 15.11
N GLU A 71 3.93 -2.86 15.11
CA GLU A 71 3.16 -2.41 13.94
C GLU A 71 4.04 -2.33 12.70
N LEU A 72 5.28 -1.86 12.84
CA LEU A 72 6.23 -1.81 11.73
C LEU A 72 6.66 -3.21 11.28
N GLU A 73 6.95 -4.11 12.21
CA GLU A 73 7.33 -5.50 11.89
C GLU A 73 6.19 -6.25 11.20
N VAL A 74 4.95 -6.07 11.65
CA VAL A 74 3.76 -6.66 11.00
C VAL A 74 3.58 -6.10 9.58
N LYS A 75 3.78 -4.80 9.37
CA LYS A 75 3.71 -4.17 8.04
C LYS A 75 4.79 -4.65 7.07
N ASN A 76 5.91 -5.13 7.57
CA ASN A 76 6.97 -5.70 6.73
C ASN A 76 6.69 -7.15 6.30
N ILE A 77 5.63 -7.78 6.81
CA ILE A 77 5.22 -9.10 6.34
C ILE A 77 4.47 -8.92 5.01
N GLU A 78 4.81 -9.75 4.03
CA GLU A 78 4.20 -9.75 2.70
C GLU A 78 2.66 -9.83 2.79
N ASP A 79 1.95 -9.11 1.91
CA ASP A 79 0.49 -9.00 1.85
C ASP A 79 -0.19 -8.16 2.96
N TYR A 80 0.53 -7.57 3.90
CA TYR A 80 -0.06 -6.75 4.95
C TYR A 80 0.01 -5.26 4.61
N ASN A 81 -1.15 -4.60 4.71
CA ASN A 81 -1.26 -3.17 4.39
C ASN A 81 -1.09 -2.30 5.64
N ASP A 82 -1.78 -2.67 6.72
CA ASP A 82 -1.73 -1.90 7.97
C ASP A 82 -1.96 -2.79 9.19
N CYS A 83 -1.54 -2.30 10.36
CA CYS A 83 -1.70 -2.99 11.62
C CYS A 83 -2.02 -1.98 12.73
N HIS A 84 -3.00 -2.29 13.55
CA HIS A 84 -3.37 -1.51 14.72
C HIS A 84 -3.37 -2.41 15.95
N ILE A 85 -2.66 -1.99 17.00
CA ILE A 85 -2.57 -2.71 18.28
C ILE A 85 -3.30 -1.91 19.33
N LYS A 86 -4.27 -2.52 19.99
CA LYS A 86 -5.03 -1.89 21.06
C LYS A 86 -5.28 -2.84 22.22
N GLN A 87 -5.60 -2.27 23.37
CA GLN A 87 -6.09 -3.05 24.50
C GLN A 87 -7.49 -3.62 24.14
N SER A 88 -7.68 -4.91 24.36
CA SER A 88 -8.99 -5.52 24.19
C SER A 88 -9.98 -4.99 25.25
N SER A 89 -11.28 -5.08 24.95
CA SER A 89 -12.35 -4.86 25.95
C SER A 89 -12.30 -5.88 27.09
N GLU A 90 -11.67 -7.03 26.86
CA GLU A 90 -11.47 -8.07 27.87
C GLU A 90 -10.15 -7.85 28.60
N ALA A 91 -10.18 -7.89 29.95
CA ALA A 91 -8.98 -7.73 30.74
C ALA A 91 -7.94 -8.83 30.45
N GLY A 92 -6.67 -8.45 30.38
CA GLY A 92 -5.56 -9.38 30.10
C GLY A 92 -5.41 -9.77 28.62
N LYS A 93 -6.12 -9.10 27.72
CA LYS A 93 -6.01 -9.35 26.28
C LYS A 93 -5.56 -8.11 25.50
N VAL A 94 -4.83 -8.34 24.42
CA VAL A 94 -4.42 -7.32 23.45
C VAL A 94 -4.92 -7.75 22.08
N ASP A 95 -5.64 -6.85 21.42
CA ASP A 95 -6.11 -7.04 20.06
C ASP A 95 -5.09 -6.49 19.06
N VAL A 96 -4.67 -7.34 18.15
CA VAL A 96 -3.83 -7.00 17.00
C VAL A 96 -4.70 -7.11 15.76
N ILE A 97 -5.11 -5.97 15.23
CA ILE A 97 -5.99 -5.87 14.09
C ILE A 97 -5.13 -5.63 12.86
N VAL A 98 -5.30 -6.43 11.84
CA VAL A 98 -4.45 -6.42 10.65
C VAL A 98 -5.31 -6.26 9.41
N SER A 99 -5.00 -5.30 8.56
CA SER A 99 -5.53 -5.22 7.21
C SER A 99 -4.61 -5.95 6.24
N CYS A 100 -5.19 -6.87 5.50
CA CYS A 100 -4.48 -7.74 4.57
C CYS A 100 -5.31 -7.89 3.29
N THR A 101 -4.65 -8.13 2.15
CA THR A 101 -5.33 -8.35 0.87
C THR A 101 -6.17 -9.64 0.90
N ARG A 102 -5.76 -10.61 1.70
CA ARG A 102 -6.42 -11.91 1.93
C ARG A 102 -6.81 -12.10 3.40
N GLU A 103 -7.54 -13.14 3.70
CA GLU A 103 -7.81 -13.54 5.09
C GLU A 103 -6.55 -14.13 5.74
N LEU A 104 -6.37 -13.84 7.03
CA LEU A 104 -5.27 -14.36 7.83
C LEU A 104 -5.38 -15.89 7.99
N THR A 105 -4.28 -16.57 7.77
CA THR A 105 -4.15 -18.00 8.02
C THR A 105 -3.70 -18.28 9.46
N SER A 106 -3.73 -19.56 9.89
CA SER A 106 -3.16 -19.98 11.17
C SER A 106 -1.66 -19.69 11.29
N ASP A 107 -0.94 -19.79 10.17
CA ASP A 107 0.50 -19.53 10.10
C ASP A 107 0.80 -18.03 10.28
N ASP A 108 -0.01 -17.15 9.67
CA ASP A 108 0.10 -15.70 9.83
C ASP A 108 -0.16 -15.30 11.29
N THR A 109 -1.21 -15.87 11.89
CA THR A 109 -1.53 -15.66 13.30
C THR A 109 -0.36 -16.07 14.20
N SER A 110 0.27 -17.21 13.92
CA SER A 110 1.42 -17.70 14.67
C SER A 110 2.64 -16.81 14.51
N LYS A 111 2.93 -16.36 13.30
CA LYS A 111 4.01 -15.40 13.02
C LYS A 111 3.81 -14.09 13.79
N ILE A 112 2.60 -13.53 13.72
CA ILE A 112 2.29 -12.28 14.43
C ILE A 112 2.42 -12.47 15.95
N LYS A 113 1.89 -13.56 16.51
CA LYS A 113 2.01 -13.86 17.95
C LYS A 113 3.47 -14.00 18.39
N SER A 114 4.34 -14.53 17.55
CA SER A 114 5.77 -14.67 17.86
C SER A 114 6.49 -13.32 18.04
N LEU A 115 5.92 -12.22 17.57
CA LEU A 115 6.44 -10.87 17.79
C LEU A 115 6.15 -10.36 19.22
N PHE A 116 5.37 -11.11 20.02
CA PHE A 116 4.97 -10.72 21.38
C PHE A 116 5.48 -11.68 22.48
N PRO A 117 6.76 -12.05 22.49
CA PRO A 117 7.25 -13.06 23.45
C PRO A 117 7.09 -12.64 24.90
N GLN A 118 7.08 -11.32 25.19
CA GLN A 118 6.91 -10.80 26.53
C GLN A 118 5.46 -10.86 27.02
N CYS A 119 4.49 -10.86 26.12
CA CYS A 119 3.08 -10.95 26.51
C CYS A 119 2.75 -12.30 27.16
N GLU A 120 3.32 -13.39 26.65
CA GLU A 120 3.18 -14.72 27.25
C GLU A 120 3.77 -14.78 28.66
N LEU A 121 4.93 -14.15 28.89
CA LEU A 121 5.57 -14.06 30.19
C LEU A 121 4.73 -13.33 31.25
N PHE A 122 3.97 -12.31 30.82
CA PHE A 122 3.10 -11.52 31.70
C PHE A 122 1.65 -12.00 31.75
N GLY A 123 1.34 -13.13 31.11
CA GLY A 123 -0.02 -13.69 31.09
C GLY A 123 -1.00 -12.84 30.27
N VAL A 124 -0.52 -12.10 29.29
CA VAL A 124 -1.35 -11.32 28.36
C VAL A 124 -1.61 -12.16 27.12
N ASP A 125 -2.88 -12.41 26.81
CA ASP A 125 -3.28 -13.13 25.60
C ASP A 125 -3.34 -12.18 24.41
N VAL A 126 -2.65 -12.53 23.32
CA VAL A 126 -2.63 -11.76 22.08
C VAL A 126 -3.63 -12.36 21.10
N GLN A 127 -4.66 -11.59 20.78
CA GLN A 127 -5.66 -11.95 19.80
C GLN A 127 -5.39 -11.24 18.47
N VAL A 128 -5.15 -12.03 17.43
CA VAL A 128 -4.93 -11.51 16.07
C VAL A 128 -6.25 -11.60 15.32
N LYS A 129 -6.69 -10.49 14.74
CA LYS A 129 -7.97 -10.35 14.04
C LYS A 129 -7.78 -9.70 12.68
N ASN A 130 -8.56 -10.12 11.69
CA ASN A 130 -8.70 -9.36 10.46
C ASN A 130 -9.41 -8.03 10.74
N ALA A 131 -8.94 -6.95 10.14
CA ALA A 131 -9.71 -5.71 10.05
C ALA A 131 -10.96 -5.94 9.20
N SER A 132 -12.07 -5.39 9.63
CA SER A 132 -13.30 -5.40 8.85
C SER A 132 -13.15 -4.55 7.58
N LYS A 133 -13.97 -4.82 6.57
CA LYS A 133 -13.96 -4.08 5.30
C LYS A 133 -15.20 -3.20 5.23
N THR A 134 -15.01 -1.90 5.08
CA THR A 134 -16.10 -0.97 4.77
C THR A 134 -16.04 -0.68 3.28
N HIS A 135 -16.96 -1.29 2.53
CA HIS A 135 -17.09 -1.14 1.09
C HIS A 135 -17.68 0.22 0.74
N TYR A 136 -17.17 0.86 -0.29
CA TYR A 136 -17.69 2.15 -0.72
C TYR A 136 -17.44 2.43 -2.19
N ASN A 137 -18.28 3.31 -2.75
CA ASN A 137 -18.17 3.80 -4.11
C ASN A 137 -17.93 5.30 -4.11
N VAL A 138 -17.18 5.80 -5.08
CA VAL A 138 -16.93 7.23 -5.26
C VAL A 138 -17.25 7.65 -6.68
N LYS A 139 -17.96 8.76 -6.80
CA LYS A 139 -18.20 9.42 -8.08
C LYS A 139 -17.71 10.86 -7.99
N ALA A 140 -16.83 11.23 -8.92
CA ALA A 140 -16.30 12.57 -9.08
C ALA A 140 -16.84 13.22 -10.38
N LEU A 141 -17.57 14.32 -10.25
CA LEU A 141 -18.04 15.15 -11.36
C LEU A 141 -17.09 16.35 -11.45
N VAL A 142 -16.31 16.42 -12.51
CA VAL A 142 -15.29 17.46 -12.69
C VAL A 142 -15.69 18.39 -13.81
N THR A 143 -15.85 19.68 -13.48
CA THR A 143 -16.13 20.73 -14.48
C THR A 143 -14.82 21.36 -14.91
N MET A 144 -14.60 21.45 -16.20
CA MET A 144 -13.37 21.95 -16.80
C MET A 144 -13.60 23.23 -17.59
N ASN A 145 -12.62 24.14 -17.55
CA ASN A 145 -12.65 25.38 -18.34
C ASN A 145 -12.34 25.11 -19.81
N TYR A 146 -11.50 24.12 -20.09
CA TYR A 146 -11.16 23.64 -21.42
C TYR A 146 -10.66 22.21 -21.35
N ILE A 147 -10.82 21.45 -22.42
CA ILE A 147 -10.39 20.05 -22.52
C ILE A 147 -9.58 19.88 -23.80
N ASP A 148 -8.24 19.80 -23.67
CA ASP A 148 -7.37 19.52 -24.81
C ASP A 148 -7.27 18.02 -25.10
N ASP A 149 -7.08 17.20 -24.03
CA ASP A 149 -7.03 15.73 -24.11
C ASP A 149 -7.84 15.14 -22.96
N LYS A 150 -9.11 14.84 -23.28
CA LYS A 150 -10.10 14.39 -22.30
C LYS A 150 -9.70 13.08 -21.62
N ASP A 151 -9.17 12.13 -22.39
CA ASP A 151 -8.86 10.81 -21.85
C ASP A 151 -7.60 10.82 -20.97
N SER A 152 -6.57 11.57 -21.38
CA SER A 152 -5.34 11.74 -20.59
C SER A 152 -5.60 12.44 -19.26
N ILE A 153 -6.39 13.52 -19.26
CA ILE A 153 -6.71 14.26 -18.03
C ILE A 153 -7.60 13.41 -17.11
N ARG A 154 -8.61 12.72 -17.67
CA ARG A 154 -9.45 11.83 -16.90
C ARG A 154 -8.63 10.73 -16.20
N GLN A 155 -7.67 10.13 -16.94
CA GLN A 155 -6.82 9.08 -16.37
C GLN A 155 -5.94 9.61 -15.25
N LYS A 156 -5.34 10.77 -15.39
CA LYS A 156 -4.51 11.39 -14.33
C LYS A 156 -5.32 11.69 -13.07
N ILE A 157 -6.54 12.26 -13.23
CA ILE A 157 -7.43 12.52 -12.10
C ILE A 157 -7.85 11.20 -11.44
N TYR A 158 -8.15 10.18 -12.25
CA TYR A 158 -8.48 8.85 -11.75
C TYR A 158 -7.33 8.26 -10.93
N ASP A 159 -6.11 8.30 -11.44
CA ASP A 159 -4.93 7.73 -10.78
C ASP A 159 -4.63 8.44 -9.44
N ASP A 160 -4.72 9.78 -9.42
CA ASP A 160 -4.54 10.57 -8.20
C ASP A 160 -5.61 10.27 -7.13
N LEU A 161 -6.87 10.19 -7.53
CA LEU A 161 -7.96 9.84 -6.62
C LEU A 161 -7.81 8.38 -6.14
N TYR A 162 -7.48 7.47 -7.04
CA TYR A 162 -7.31 6.06 -6.74
C TYR A 162 -6.20 5.84 -5.71
N GLU A 163 -5.07 6.54 -5.81
CA GLU A 163 -3.97 6.47 -4.84
C GLU A 163 -4.43 6.89 -3.42
N ILE A 164 -5.26 7.92 -3.32
CA ILE A 164 -5.78 8.38 -2.02
C ILE A 164 -6.80 7.40 -1.47
N LEU A 165 -7.72 6.93 -2.33
CA LEU A 165 -8.85 6.08 -1.96
C LEU A 165 -8.43 4.64 -1.61
N THR A 166 -7.29 4.16 -2.10
CA THR A 166 -6.81 2.78 -1.89
C THR A 166 -5.73 2.65 -0.81
N ARG A 167 -5.61 3.61 0.09
CA ARG A 167 -4.60 3.56 1.18
C ARG A 167 -4.81 2.43 2.17
N ASN A 168 -6.02 1.89 2.28
CA ASN A 168 -6.40 0.72 3.09
C ASN A 168 -5.89 0.74 4.55
N LYS A 169 -5.86 1.93 5.17
CA LYS A 169 -5.44 2.11 6.55
C LYS A 169 -6.61 1.84 7.50
N ILE A 170 -6.30 1.20 8.62
CA ILE A 170 -7.28 0.92 9.68
C ILE A 170 -7.66 2.21 10.40
N ASP A 171 -8.96 2.38 10.71
CA ASP A 171 -9.53 3.54 11.40
C ASP A 171 -9.23 4.88 10.71
N TYR A 172 -9.04 4.87 9.39
CA TYR A 172 -8.73 6.05 8.61
C TYR A 172 -9.90 6.47 7.73
N SER A 173 -10.42 7.67 7.99
CA SER A 173 -11.47 8.29 7.17
C SER A 173 -10.85 9.29 6.19
N ILE A 174 -11.40 9.36 4.99
CA ILE A 174 -10.90 10.24 3.91
C ILE A 174 -11.74 11.51 3.89
N THR A 175 -11.08 12.68 3.89
CA THR A 175 -11.79 13.96 3.80
C THR A 175 -12.09 14.32 2.35
N LEU A 176 -13.28 14.91 2.09
CA LEU A 176 -13.59 15.43 0.75
C LEU A 176 -12.61 16.52 0.32
N ASP A 177 -12.08 17.31 1.26
CA ASP A 177 -11.11 18.35 0.95
C ASP A 177 -9.78 17.79 0.44
N GLU A 178 -9.34 16.62 0.92
CA GLU A 178 -8.15 15.93 0.40
C GLU A 178 -8.37 15.52 -1.05
N LEU A 179 -9.52 14.94 -1.35
CA LEU A 179 -9.90 14.54 -2.71
C LEU A 179 -10.08 15.75 -3.64
N ARG A 180 -10.75 16.82 -3.17
CA ARG A 180 -10.90 18.07 -3.94
C ARG A 180 -9.55 18.70 -4.28
N LYS A 181 -8.62 18.75 -3.33
CA LYS A 181 -7.26 19.28 -3.56
C LYS A 181 -6.50 18.49 -4.60
N ALA A 182 -6.64 17.17 -4.62
CA ALA A 182 -5.99 16.30 -5.61
C ALA A 182 -6.50 16.60 -7.03
N VAL A 183 -7.77 16.93 -7.19
CA VAL A 183 -8.36 17.25 -8.49
C VAL A 183 -8.13 18.71 -8.89
N LEU A 184 -8.27 19.65 -7.94
CA LEU A 184 -8.12 21.09 -8.21
C LEU A 184 -6.64 21.53 -8.45
N LYS A 185 -5.68 20.63 -8.33
CA LYS A 185 -4.29 20.91 -8.70
C LYS A 185 -4.09 21.09 -10.22
N TYR A 186 -5.04 20.65 -11.04
CA TYR A 186 -5.00 20.80 -12.49
C TYR A 186 -5.60 22.14 -12.91
N ASP A 187 -4.82 22.98 -13.59
CA ASP A 187 -5.21 24.35 -14.00
C ASP A 187 -6.45 24.38 -14.91
N SER A 188 -6.72 23.29 -15.63
CA SER A 188 -7.89 23.15 -16.50
C SER A 188 -9.19 22.88 -15.73
N VAL A 189 -9.15 22.55 -14.44
CA VAL A 189 -10.30 22.23 -13.63
C VAL A 189 -10.87 23.50 -12.99
N ASP A 190 -12.18 23.73 -13.18
CA ASP A 190 -12.92 24.84 -12.57
C ASP A 190 -13.51 24.44 -11.21
N SER A 191 -14.16 23.29 -11.17
CA SER A 191 -14.77 22.78 -9.94
C SER A 191 -14.88 21.26 -9.93
N VAL A 192 -15.05 20.69 -8.75
CA VAL A 192 -15.27 19.25 -8.57
C VAL A 192 -16.34 19.00 -7.52
N GLU A 193 -17.28 18.13 -7.83
CA GLU A 193 -18.26 17.59 -6.91
C GLU A 193 -17.98 16.10 -6.71
N ILE A 194 -17.79 15.70 -5.45
CA ILE A 194 -17.47 14.31 -5.07
C ILE A 194 -18.59 13.79 -4.20
N THR A 195 -19.11 12.62 -4.58
CA THR A 195 -20.19 11.92 -3.87
C THR A 195 -19.74 10.49 -3.54
N SER A 196 -20.20 9.97 -2.43
CA SER A 196 -19.95 8.59 -2.01
C SER A 196 -21.13 8.05 -1.19
N ASP A 197 -21.34 6.76 -1.22
CA ASP A 197 -22.34 6.05 -0.42
C ASP A 197 -21.94 5.92 1.06
N ALA A 198 -20.64 6.00 1.36
CA ALA A 198 -20.09 6.02 2.73
C ALA A 198 -19.87 7.44 3.27
N LEU A 199 -20.46 8.47 2.63
CA LEU A 199 -20.26 9.86 3.02
C LEU A 199 -21.03 10.20 4.30
N LEU A 200 -20.31 10.72 5.31
CA LEU A 200 -20.89 11.27 6.53
C LEU A 200 -20.38 12.72 6.71
N GLY A 201 -21.19 13.71 6.33
CA GLY A 201 -20.75 15.10 6.24
C GLY A 201 -19.69 15.28 5.14
N ASP A 202 -18.50 15.77 5.51
CA ASP A 202 -17.36 15.95 4.61
C ASP A 202 -16.32 14.81 4.69
N LEU A 203 -16.69 13.66 5.26
CA LEU A 203 -15.82 12.51 5.44
C LEU A 203 -16.42 11.26 4.77
N ILE A 204 -15.59 10.53 4.03
CA ILE A 204 -15.85 9.13 3.72
C ILE A 204 -15.43 8.37 4.97
N ASN A 205 -16.43 7.90 5.72
CA ASN A 205 -16.23 7.40 7.07
C ASN A 205 -15.79 5.93 7.07
N CYS A 206 -14.89 5.60 7.98
CA CYS A 206 -14.45 4.26 8.27
C CYS A 206 -15.02 3.81 9.62
N ASP A 207 -15.54 2.59 9.69
CA ASP A 207 -15.98 2.00 10.96
C ASP A 207 -14.77 1.63 11.83
N ILE A 208 -15.02 1.49 13.14
CA ILE A 208 -13.97 1.09 14.10
C ILE A 208 -13.41 -0.28 13.72
N ASP A 209 -12.08 -0.43 13.78
CA ASP A 209 -11.36 -1.66 13.44
C ASP A 209 -11.57 -2.12 11.98
N SER A 210 -11.93 -1.19 11.11
CA SER A 210 -12.12 -1.46 9.69
C SER A 210 -11.18 -0.61 8.84
N TYR A 211 -11.12 -0.94 7.56
CA TYR A 211 -10.49 -0.11 6.55
C TYR A 211 -11.44 0.09 5.36
N LEU A 212 -11.23 1.19 4.67
CA LEU A 212 -12.02 1.53 3.48
C LEU A 212 -11.55 0.70 2.29
N LEU A 213 -12.47 -0.05 1.68
CA LEU A 213 -12.23 -0.81 0.46
C LEU A 213 -13.05 -0.22 -0.67
N LEU A 214 -12.36 0.38 -1.65
CA LEU A 214 -12.98 0.98 -2.82
C LEU A 214 -13.51 -0.11 -3.76
N ASP A 215 -14.82 -0.10 -4.02
CA ASP A 215 -15.45 -1.01 -4.98
C ASP A 215 -15.47 -0.41 -6.39
N ASN A 216 -15.80 0.88 -6.50
CA ASN A 216 -15.86 1.57 -7.78
C ASN A 216 -15.47 3.05 -7.65
N LEU A 217 -14.71 3.53 -8.65
CA LEU A 217 -14.39 4.94 -8.83
C LEU A 217 -14.84 5.38 -10.23
N GLU A 218 -15.73 6.32 -10.29
CA GLU A 218 -16.23 6.91 -11.52
C GLU A 218 -15.80 8.38 -11.63
N VAL A 219 -15.14 8.74 -12.73
CA VAL A 219 -14.70 10.12 -13.01
C VAL A 219 -15.36 10.60 -14.30
N GLU A 220 -16.26 11.56 -14.18
CA GLU A 220 -16.95 12.19 -15.31
C GLU A 220 -16.45 13.63 -15.50
N LEU A 221 -16.12 13.98 -16.76
CA LEU A 221 -15.66 15.32 -17.13
C LEU A 221 -16.76 16.06 -17.90
N TYR A 222 -17.04 17.26 -17.47
CA TYR A 222 -17.96 18.19 -18.11
C TYR A 222 -17.21 19.45 -18.53
N GLU A 223 -17.53 19.97 -19.70
CA GLU A 223 -17.03 21.27 -20.17
C GLU A 223 -18.05 22.36 -19.80
N LYS A 224 -17.53 23.51 -19.38
CA LYS A 224 -18.33 24.65 -18.91
C LYS A 224 -19.03 25.36 -20.04
#